data_81ca70f70755666f3892e7bc169e712b
#
_entry.id   81ca70f70755666f3892e7bc169e712b
#
_cell.length_a   1.000
_cell.length_b   1.000
_cell.length_c   1.000
_cell.angle_alpha   90.00
_cell.angle_beta   90.00
_cell.angle_gamma   90.00
#
_symmetry.space_group_name_H-M   'P 1'
#
loop_
_entity.id
_entity.type
_entity.pdbx_description
1 polymer ?
#
loop_
_entity_poly.entity_id
_entity_poly.type
_entity_poly.pdbx_seq_one_letter_code
_entity_poly.pdbx_strand_id
1 'polypeptide(L)'
;MATAPQPTQAPTPIPPDDLSRALVAASADSSTLPHIGLVGDTYTTLLNAKDTAGKYCLIDMHIPPGGGPPPHRHDFEETFTVLLGEIEATFRGQKSTIKAGETIHIPANAPHQFKNAAEQPARLLCICAPAGQEDFFAQVGVPTETRTTPPPKPTPEAQEEFKKKAAELAPKYKTEFLPPPNK
;
A
#
# COMPACT_ATOMS: atom_id res chain seq x y z
N MET A 1 -43.63 3.44 26.52
CA MET A 1 -43.94 4.19 25.26
C MET A 1 -43.19 3.52 24.12
N ALA A 2 -43.89 2.89 23.20
CA ALA A 2 -43.26 2.25 22.04
C ALA A 2 -42.90 3.33 21.01
N THR A 3 -41.63 3.41 20.63
CA THR A 3 -41.16 4.29 19.56
C THR A 3 -41.73 3.81 18.23
N ALA A 4 -42.39 4.70 17.50
CA ALA A 4 -42.91 4.43 16.17
C ALA A 4 -41.74 4.00 15.24
N PRO A 5 -41.94 3.02 14.33
CA PRO A 5 -40.93 2.62 13.37
C PRO A 5 -40.57 3.80 12.45
N GLN A 6 -39.27 4.05 12.28
CA GLN A 6 -38.81 5.05 11.32
C GLN A 6 -39.23 4.63 9.90
N PRO A 7 -39.61 5.58 9.04
CA PRO A 7 -39.94 5.27 7.65
C PRO A 7 -38.68 4.71 6.95
N THR A 8 -38.83 3.53 6.39
CA THR A 8 -37.82 2.93 5.52
C THR A 8 -37.67 3.81 4.28
N GLN A 9 -36.49 4.44 4.11
CA GLN A 9 -36.17 5.14 2.87
C GLN A 9 -36.23 4.14 1.70
N ALA A 10 -36.89 4.54 0.61
CA ALA A 10 -36.86 3.76 -0.61
C ALA A 10 -35.43 3.56 -1.08
N PRO A 11 -35.07 2.38 -1.60
CA PRO A 11 -33.72 2.13 -2.08
C PRO A 11 -33.33 3.12 -3.18
N THR A 12 -32.15 3.73 -3.03
CA THR A 12 -31.63 4.61 -4.07
C THR A 12 -31.33 3.80 -5.33
N PRO A 13 -31.83 4.19 -6.52
CA PRO A 13 -31.57 3.45 -7.75
C PRO A 13 -30.07 3.40 -8.05
N ILE A 14 -29.61 2.28 -8.63
CA ILE A 14 -28.25 2.17 -9.12
C ILE A 14 -28.05 3.21 -10.24
N PRO A 15 -26.99 4.07 -10.19
CA PRO A 15 -26.71 5.02 -11.25
C PRO A 15 -26.51 4.34 -12.61
N PRO A 16 -26.78 5.02 -13.74
CA PRO A 16 -26.47 4.48 -15.06
C PRO A 16 -24.96 4.25 -15.22
N ASP A 17 -24.60 3.40 -16.19
CA ASP A 17 -23.22 3.12 -16.54
C ASP A 17 -22.46 4.39 -16.96
N ASP A 18 -21.22 4.53 -16.50
CA ASP A 18 -20.30 5.60 -16.91
C ASP A 18 -19.45 5.12 -18.09
N LEU A 19 -19.94 5.36 -19.30
CA LEU A 19 -19.28 4.97 -20.55
C LEU A 19 -17.93 5.67 -20.80
N SER A 20 -17.55 6.66 -19.98
CA SER A 20 -16.22 7.28 -20.05
C SER A 20 -15.12 6.43 -19.41
N ARG A 21 -15.49 5.41 -18.66
CA ARG A 21 -14.57 4.49 -17.98
C ARG A 21 -14.41 3.19 -18.76
N ALA A 22 -13.16 2.76 -18.90
CA ALA A 22 -12.82 1.55 -19.63
C ALA A 22 -12.51 0.37 -18.69
N LEU A 23 -12.59 -0.84 -19.22
CA LEU A 23 -12.01 -2.01 -18.57
C LEU A 23 -10.47 -1.84 -18.53
N VAL A 24 -9.88 -2.00 -17.35
CA VAL A 24 -8.43 -2.03 -17.16
C VAL A 24 -8.01 -3.48 -16.90
N ALA A 25 -7.05 -3.99 -17.68
CA ALA A 25 -6.39 -5.26 -17.45
C ALA A 25 -4.89 -4.97 -17.24
N ALA A 26 -4.37 -5.29 -16.05
CA ALA A 26 -3.00 -5.00 -15.67
C ALA A 26 -2.28 -6.26 -15.18
N SER A 27 -0.98 -6.36 -15.47
CA SER A 27 -0.09 -7.39 -14.94
C SER A 27 1.12 -6.73 -14.30
N ALA A 28 1.51 -7.21 -13.13
CA ALA A 28 2.71 -6.70 -12.45
C ALA A 28 4.01 -7.00 -13.22
N ASP A 29 3.99 -7.96 -14.13
CA ASP A 29 5.13 -8.29 -15.01
C ASP A 29 5.11 -7.50 -16.33
N SER A 30 4.19 -6.55 -16.50
CA SER A 30 4.11 -5.71 -17.69
C SER A 30 5.24 -4.69 -17.73
N SER A 31 5.98 -4.64 -18.84
CA SER A 31 7.00 -3.62 -19.09
C SER A 31 6.43 -2.22 -19.35
N THR A 32 5.11 -2.07 -19.45
CA THR A 32 4.44 -0.79 -19.67
C THR A 32 3.99 -0.10 -18.38
N LEU A 33 3.99 -0.84 -17.26
CA LEU A 33 3.69 -0.26 -15.96
C LEU A 33 4.98 0.19 -15.26
N PRO A 34 4.95 1.34 -14.56
CA PRO A 34 6.10 1.77 -13.79
C PRO A 34 6.33 0.85 -12.58
N HIS A 35 7.57 0.43 -12.43
CA HIS A 35 8.05 -0.26 -11.24
C HIS A 35 8.84 0.73 -10.39
N ILE A 36 8.51 0.86 -9.13
CA ILE A 36 9.07 1.86 -8.22
C ILE A 36 9.79 1.17 -7.08
N GLY A 37 11.10 1.39 -7.00
CA GLY A 37 11.93 0.93 -5.89
C GLY A 37 11.77 1.86 -4.68
N LEU A 38 11.48 1.30 -3.51
CA LEU A 38 11.24 2.03 -2.28
C LEU A 38 11.75 1.23 -1.08
N VAL A 39 12.63 1.80 -0.29
CA VAL A 39 13.23 1.18 0.93
C VAL A 39 13.76 -0.25 0.74
N GLY A 40 14.20 -0.58 -0.46
CA GLY A 40 14.68 -1.92 -0.82
C GLY A 40 13.65 -2.82 -1.50
N ASP A 41 12.38 -2.48 -1.41
CA ASP A 41 11.26 -3.17 -2.06
C ASP A 41 11.03 -2.66 -3.48
N THR A 42 10.17 -3.35 -4.25
CA THR A 42 9.71 -2.85 -5.55
C THR A 42 8.19 -2.95 -5.63
N TYR A 43 7.55 -1.85 -6.00
CA TYR A 43 6.09 -1.70 -6.08
C TYR A 43 5.66 -1.40 -7.51
N THR A 44 4.60 -2.08 -7.96
CA THR A 44 3.99 -1.87 -9.27
C THR A 44 2.52 -1.53 -9.10
N THR A 45 2.14 -0.31 -9.48
CA THR A 45 0.74 0.11 -9.43
C THR A 45 -0.04 -0.56 -10.56
N LEU A 46 -0.97 -1.46 -10.21
CA LEU A 46 -1.86 -2.13 -11.14
C LEU A 46 -3.08 -1.30 -11.50
N LEU A 47 -3.69 -0.65 -10.49
CA LEU A 47 -4.80 0.28 -10.64
C LEU A 47 -4.52 1.53 -9.82
N ASN A 48 -4.65 2.68 -10.42
CA ASN A 48 -4.45 3.98 -9.78
C ASN A 48 -5.79 4.70 -9.50
N ALA A 49 -5.72 5.86 -8.88
CA ALA A 49 -6.89 6.70 -8.57
C ALA A 49 -7.76 7.01 -9.79
N LYS A 50 -7.16 7.22 -10.96
CA LYS A 50 -7.89 7.53 -12.19
C LYS A 50 -8.71 6.33 -12.67
N ASP A 51 -8.15 5.11 -12.57
CA ASP A 51 -8.83 3.88 -12.98
C ASP A 51 -10.03 3.56 -12.09
N THR A 52 -9.99 3.95 -10.82
CA THR A 52 -10.99 3.60 -9.81
C THR A 52 -11.90 4.77 -9.41
N ALA A 53 -11.79 5.92 -10.08
CA ALA A 53 -12.45 7.18 -9.68
C ALA A 53 -12.12 7.59 -8.23
N GLY A 54 -10.85 7.39 -7.81
CA GLY A 54 -10.36 7.75 -6.50
C GLY A 54 -10.75 6.80 -5.35
N LYS A 55 -11.49 5.72 -5.65
CA LYS A 55 -12.02 4.86 -4.59
C LYS A 55 -10.96 4.01 -3.93
N TYR A 56 -10.00 3.49 -4.70
CA TYR A 56 -8.88 2.71 -4.20
C TYR A 56 -7.74 2.68 -5.22
N CYS A 57 -6.55 2.34 -4.78
CA CYS A 57 -5.47 1.87 -5.65
C CYS A 57 -5.13 0.41 -5.36
N LEU A 58 -4.53 -0.27 -6.34
CA LEU A 58 -4.11 -1.66 -6.26
C LEU A 58 -2.64 -1.75 -6.65
N ILE A 59 -1.81 -2.28 -5.75
CA ILE A 59 -0.36 -2.30 -5.88
C ILE A 59 0.17 -3.72 -5.67
N ASP A 60 0.95 -4.22 -6.61
CA ASP A 60 1.75 -5.43 -6.43
C ASP A 60 3.08 -5.05 -5.78
N MET A 61 3.44 -5.73 -4.71
CA MET A 61 4.64 -5.45 -3.92
C MET A 61 5.55 -6.66 -3.90
N HIS A 62 6.81 -6.47 -4.30
CA HIS A 62 7.89 -7.43 -4.14
C HIS A 62 8.75 -7.02 -2.95
N ILE A 63 8.78 -7.87 -1.93
CA ILE A 63 9.45 -7.61 -0.65
C ILE A 63 10.62 -8.59 -0.49
N PRO A 64 11.85 -8.19 -0.75
CA PRO A 64 13.03 -9.05 -0.55
C PRO A 64 13.26 -9.31 0.94
N PRO A 65 14.15 -10.28 1.29
CA PRO A 65 14.57 -10.49 2.67
C PRO A 65 15.03 -9.21 3.36
N GLY A 66 14.46 -8.92 4.51
CA GLY A 66 14.73 -7.69 5.28
C GLY A 66 13.93 -6.45 4.84
N GLY A 67 13.20 -6.53 3.70
CA GLY A 67 12.35 -5.45 3.20
C GLY A 67 11.11 -5.19 4.05
N GLY A 68 10.43 -4.10 3.76
CA GLY A 68 9.23 -3.62 4.43
C GLY A 68 9.36 -2.18 4.96
N PRO A 69 8.24 -1.46 5.12
CA PRO A 69 8.22 -0.08 5.58
C PRO A 69 8.56 0.05 7.07
N PRO A 70 9.10 1.21 7.49
CA PRO A 70 9.24 1.54 8.92
C PRO A 70 7.86 1.70 9.59
N PRO A 71 7.82 1.79 10.95
CA PRO A 71 6.58 2.06 11.66
C PRO A 71 5.90 3.34 11.15
N HIS A 72 4.60 3.24 10.85
CA HIS A 72 3.81 4.37 10.35
C HIS A 72 2.32 4.18 10.65
N ARG A 73 1.55 5.20 10.36
CA ARG A 73 0.09 5.16 10.28
C ARG A 73 -0.40 6.08 9.16
N HIS A 74 -1.61 5.87 8.70
CA HIS A 74 -2.22 6.69 7.65
C HIS A 74 -3.75 6.76 7.83
N ASP A 75 -4.36 7.83 7.32
CA ASP A 75 -5.80 8.08 7.40
C ASP A 75 -6.52 7.52 6.16
N PHE A 76 -6.31 6.24 5.88
CA PHE A 76 -7.02 5.46 4.87
C PHE A 76 -6.97 3.98 5.27
N GLU A 77 -7.90 3.19 4.72
CA GLU A 77 -7.94 1.75 4.91
C GLU A 77 -6.90 1.07 4.03
N GLU A 78 -6.18 0.09 4.58
CA GLU A 78 -5.19 -0.68 3.84
C GLU A 78 -5.38 -2.18 4.04
N THR A 79 -5.25 -2.93 2.96
CA THR A 79 -5.41 -4.39 3.00
C THR A 79 -4.29 -5.04 2.23
N PHE A 80 -3.63 -6.03 2.85
CA PHE A 80 -2.60 -6.83 2.21
C PHE A 80 -3.06 -8.28 2.07
N THR A 81 -2.91 -8.84 0.88
CA THR A 81 -3.00 -10.29 0.64
C THR A 81 -1.61 -10.80 0.29
N VAL A 82 -1.10 -11.76 1.05
CA VAL A 82 0.19 -12.39 0.75
C VAL A 82 -0.03 -13.43 -0.36
N LEU A 83 0.60 -13.21 -1.51
CA LEU A 83 0.52 -14.09 -2.68
C LEU A 83 1.62 -15.15 -2.69
N LEU A 84 2.80 -14.82 -2.12
CA LEU A 84 3.97 -15.70 -2.04
C LEU A 84 4.79 -15.36 -0.80
N GLY A 85 5.38 -16.35 -0.17
CA GLY A 85 6.22 -16.19 1.01
C GLY A 85 5.45 -15.86 2.27
N GLU A 86 6.07 -15.08 3.14
CA GLU A 86 5.47 -14.64 4.41
C GLU A 86 6.05 -13.28 4.84
N ILE A 87 5.32 -12.58 5.69
CA ILE A 87 5.78 -11.34 6.35
C ILE A 87 5.49 -11.39 7.85
N GLU A 88 6.31 -10.73 8.65
CA GLU A 88 6.01 -10.39 10.04
C GLU A 88 5.31 -9.03 10.06
N ALA A 89 4.02 -8.99 10.32
CA ALA A 89 3.25 -7.77 10.52
C ALA A 89 3.28 -7.39 12.00
N THR A 90 3.50 -6.08 12.28
CA THR A 90 3.35 -5.52 13.63
C THR A 90 2.18 -4.54 13.59
N PHE A 91 1.14 -4.83 14.34
CA PHE A 91 -0.08 -4.03 14.45
C PHE A 91 -0.29 -3.61 15.90
N ARG A 92 -0.29 -2.29 16.16
CA ARG A 92 -0.39 -1.72 17.53
C ARG A 92 0.59 -2.36 18.51
N GLY A 93 1.82 -2.66 18.04
CA GLY A 93 2.87 -3.29 18.84
C GLY A 93 2.83 -4.81 18.94
N GLN A 94 1.78 -5.45 18.47
CA GLN A 94 1.67 -6.92 18.45
C GLN A 94 2.13 -7.48 17.11
N LYS A 95 2.95 -8.53 17.16
CA LYS A 95 3.51 -9.20 16.00
C LYS A 95 2.69 -10.41 15.60
N SER A 96 2.54 -10.62 14.31
CA SER A 96 1.92 -11.80 13.71
C SER A 96 2.63 -12.15 12.41
N THR A 97 2.84 -13.45 12.15
CA THR A 97 3.34 -13.92 10.86
C THR A 97 2.14 -14.17 9.94
N ILE A 98 2.17 -13.57 8.76
CA ILE A 98 1.13 -13.67 7.73
C ILE A 98 1.74 -14.41 6.54
N LYS A 99 1.11 -15.50 6.11
CA LYS A 99 1.62 -16.41 5.09
C LYS A 99 0.85 -16.29 3.77
N ALA A 100 1.41 -16.86 2.72
CA ALA A 100 0.75 -16.96 1.43
C ALA A 100 -0.67 -17.53 1.55
N GLY A 101 -1.63 -16.86 0.91
CA GLY A 101 -3.07 -17.14 0.99
C GLY A 101 -3.81 -16.40 2.09
N GLU A 102 -3.11 -15.75 3.03
CA GLU A 102 -3.73 -14.96 4.10
C GLU A 102 -3.87 -13.49 3.71
N THR A 103 -4.90 -12.86 4.25
CA THR A 103 -5.19 -11.44 4.06
C THR A 103 -5.29 -10.76 5.43
N ILE A 104 -4.65 -9.59 5.55
CA ILE A 104 -4.79 -8.72 6.72
C ILE A 104 -5.35 -7.36 6.30
N HIS A 105 -6.13 -6.77 7.19
CA HIS A 105 -6.71 -5.45 7.03
C HIS A 105 -6.19 -4.53 8.13
N ILE A 106 -5.72 -3.37 7.73
CA ILE A 106 -5.22 -2.31 8.61
C ILE A 106 -6.24 -1.17 8.58
N PRO A 107 -7.01 -0.96 9.66
CA PRO A 107 -7.93 0.17 9.74
C PRO A 107 -7.19 1.50 9.74
N ALA A 108 -7.84 2.53 9.20
CA ALA A 108 -7.31 3.90 9.20
C ALA A 108 -6.80 4.32 10.60
N ASN A 109 -5.70 5.07 10.60
CA ASN A 109 -5.02 5.62 11.78
C ASN A 109 -4.33 4.60 12.71
N ALA A 110 -4.39 3.31 12.42
CA ALA A 110 -3.76 2.29 13.25
C ALA A 110 -2.23 2.23 13.02
N PRO A 111 -1.39 2.34 14.08
CA PRO A 111 0.05 2.15 13.97
C PRO A 111 0.39 0.73 13.50
N HIS A 112 1.18 0.62 12.45
CA HIS A 112 1.60 -0.66 11.89
C HIS A 112 2.92 -0.57 11.15
N GLN A 113 3.47 -1.73 10.84
CA GLN A 113 4.58 -1.98 9.92
C GLN A 113 4.55 -3.44 9.51
N PHE A 114 5.28 -3.80 8.49
CA PHE A 114 5.62 -5.21 8.23
C PHE A 114 7.11 -5.34 7.86
N LYS A 115 7.61 -6.56 7.95
CA LYS A 115 8.97 -6.91 7.53
C LYS A 115 8.98 -8.31 6.96
N ASN A 116 9.68 -8.50 5.86
CA ASN A 116 10.05 -9.84 5.43
C ASN A 116 11.24 -10.33 6.27
N ALA A 117 10.97 -11.16 7.27
CA ALA A 117 11.99 -11.76 8.13
C ALA A 117 12.51 -13.11 7.59
N ALA A 118 11.92 -13.63 6.51
CA ALA A 118 12.33 -14.89 5.87
C ALA A 118 13.54 -14.69 4.95
N GLU A 119 14.12 -15.81 4.51
CA GLU A 119 15.26 -15.82 3.58
C GLU A 119 14.83 -15.71 2.10
N GLN A 120 13.55 -15.88 1.82
CA GLN A 120 12.98 -15.80 0.48
C GLN A 120 12.13 -14.54 0.32
N PRO A 121 12.02 -13.99 -0.92
CA PRO A 121 11.16 -12.85 -1.16
C PRO A 121 9.68 -13.18 -0.87
N ALA A 122 8.95 -12.19 -0.39
CA ALA A 122 7.50 -12.21 -0.33
C ALA A 122 6.89 -11.38 -1.45
N ARG A 123 5.67 -11.73 -1.87
CA ARG A 123 4.85 -10.95 -2.80
C ARG A 123 3.51 -10.66 -2.17
N LEU A 124 3.12 -9.40 -2.17
CA LEU A 124 1.86 -8.95 -1.61
C LEU A 124 1.04 -8.22 -2.66
N LEU A 125 -0.27 -8.30 -2.52
CA LEU A 125 -1.20 -7.41 -3.18
C LEU A 125 -1.74 -6.44 -2.14
N CYS A 126 -1.55 -5.14 -2.36
CA CYS A 126 -1.96 -4.07 -1.46
C CYS A 126 -3.11 -3.27 -2.07
N ILE A 127 -4.16 -3.04 -1.29
CA ILE A 127 -5.26 -2.13 -1.62
C ILE A 127 -5.26 -1.00 -0.60
N CYS A 128 -5.21 0.26 -1.07
CA CYS A 128 -5.43 1.44 -0.23
C CYS A 128 -6.73 2.14 -0.65
N ALA A 129 -7.59 2.44 0.29
CA ALA A 129 -8.89 3.07 0.06
C ALA A 129 -9.13 4.24 1.05
N PRO A 130 -9.29 5.50 0.54
CA PRO A 130 -9.25 5.89 -0.86
C PRO A 130 -7.86 5.77 -1.51
N ALA A 131 -7.81 5.91 -2.84
CA ALA A 131 -6.56 5.95 -3.60
C ALA A 131 -5.71 7.19 -3.25
N GLY A 132 -4.41 7.15 -3.58
CA GLY A 132 -3.45 8.22 -3.37
C GLY A 132 -2.09 7.76 -2.91
N GLN A 133 -1.99 6.58 -2.31
CA GLN A 133 -0.72 6.03 -1.84
C GLN A 133 0.24 5.72 -3.00
N GLU A 134 -0.28 5.32 -4.15
CA GLU A 134 0.50 5.11 -5.36
C GLU A 134 1.23 6.38 -5.83
N ASP A 135 0.59 7.54 -5.69
CA ASP A 135 1.19 8.83 -6.03
C ASP A 135 2.32 9.20 -5.06
N PHE A 136 2.17 8.87 -3.78
CA PHE A 136 3.24 9.03 -2.80
C PHE A 136 4.46 8.20 -3.19
N PHE A 137 4.26 6.91 -3.47
CA PHE A 137 5.34 6.02 -3.87
C PHE A 137 6.05 6.49 -5.14
N ALA A 138 5.29 6.92 -6.15
CA ALA A 138 5.84 7.45 -7.39
C ALA A 138 6.70 8.71 -7.18
N GLN A 139 6.37 9.54 -6.18
CA GLN A 139 7.11 10.76 -5.90
C GLN A 139 8.38 10.52 -5.07
N VAL A 140 8.36 9.59 -4.12
CA VAL A 140 9.50 9.36 -3.21
C VAL A 140 10.44 8.25 -3.69
N GLY A 141 9.94 7.28 -4.43
CA GLY A 141 10.72 6.15 -4.89
C GLY A 141 11.55 6.43 -6.15
N VAL A 142 12.26 5.42 -6.60
CA VAL A 142 13.10 5.46 -7.80
C VAL A 142 12.59 4.44 -8.82
N PRO A 143 12.60 4.73 -10.13
CA PRO A 143 12.23 3.76 -11.14
C PRO A 143 13.15 2.54 -11.12
N THR A 144 12.58 1.35 -11.32
CA THR A 144 13.31 0.10 -11.52
C THR A 144 12.88 -0.55 -12.84
N GLU A 145 13.70 -1.46 -13.35
CA GLU A 145 13.48 -2.05 -14.68
C GLU A 145 12.31 -3.05 -14.70
N THR A 146 12.20 -3.86 -13.64
CA THR A 146 11.18 -4.89 -13.53
C THR A 146 10.60 -4.92 -12.11
N ARG A 147 9.50 -5.63 -11.93
CA ARG A 147 8.86 -5.89 -10.65
C ARG A 147 9.82 -6.45 -9.57
N THR A 148 10.84 -7.18 -9.97
CA THR A 148 11.78 -7.85 -9.05
C THR A 148 13.19 -7.26 -9.11
N THR A 149 13.44 -6.26 -9.94
CA THR A 149 14.73 -5.56 -9.97
C THR A 149 14.90 -4.79 -8.66
N PRO A 150 15.93 -5.10 -7.85
CA PRO A 150 16.17 -4.36 -6.62
C PRO A 150 16.53 -2.91 -6.95
N PRO A 151 16.01 -1.93 -6.19
CA PRO A 151 16.46 -0.55 -6.35
C PRO A 151 17.95 -0.42 -6.06
N PRO A 152 18.62 0.57 -6.67
CA PRO A 152 20.02 0.86 -6.36
C PRO A 152 20.20 1.10 -4.85
N LYS A 153 21.30 0.58 -4.28
CA LYS A 153 21.63 0.90 -2.89
C LYS A 153 21.91 2.39 -2.77
N PRO A 154 21.16 3.15 -1.96
CA PRO A 154 21.39 4.57 -1.85
C PRO A 154 22.72 4.87 -1.12
N THR A 155 23.39 5.96 -1.48
CA THR A 155 24.47 6.51 -0.64
C THR A 155 23.85 7.05 0.66
N PRO A 156 24.65 7.29 1.71
CA PRO A 156 24.17 7.92 2.95
C PRO A 156 23.45 9.25 2.70
N GLU A 157 23.97 10.08 1.80
CA GLU A 157 23.38 11.36 1.42
C GLU A 157 22.04 11.19 0.73
N ALA A 158 21.93 10.27 -0.24
CA ALA A 158 20.69 9.95 -0.95
C ALA A 158 19.62 9.36 0.01
N GLN A 159 20.07 8.61 1.03
CA GLN A 159 19.16 8.07 2.05
C GLN A 159 18.58 9.17 2.94
N GLU A 160 19.40 10.16 3.33
CA GLU A 160 18.91 11.30 4.12
C GLU A 160 17.99 12.20 3.28
N GLU A 161 18.31 12.45 2.02
CA GLU A 161 17.45 13.18 1.10
C GLU A 161 16.10 12.48 0.91
N PHE A 162 16.11 11.17 0.72
CA PHE A 162 14.89 10.35 0.66
C PHE A 162 14.04 10.50 1.92
N LYS A 163 14.64 10.36 3.12
CA LYS A 163 13.91 10.50 4.40
C LYS A 163 13.30 11.89 4.53
N LYS A 164 14.05 12.94 4.19
CA LYS A 164 13.56 14.32 4.22
C LYS A 164 12.37 14.50 3.28
N LYS A 165 12.51 14.08 2.02
CA LYS A 165 11.44 14.17 1.02
C LYS A 165 10.20 13.38 1.43
N ALA A 166 10.38 12.15 1.93
CA ALA A 166 9.29 11.32 2.41
C ALA A 166 8.56 11.97 3.58
N ALA A 167 9.30 12.54 4.56
CA ALA A 167 8.71 13.23 5.70
C ALA A 167 7.96 14.52 5.29
N GLU A 168 8.47 15.28 4.33
CA GLU A 168 7.81 16.48 3.80
C GLU A 168 6.51 16.17 3.06
N LEU A 169 6.47 15.06 2.32
CA LEU A 169 5.32 14.64 1.52
C LEU A 169 4.27 13.85 2.30
N ALA A 170 4.67 13.12 3.34
CA ALA A 170 3.79 12.22 4.09
C ALA A 170 2.47 12.87 4.54
N PRO A 171 2.44 14.11 5.10
CA PRO A 171 1.18 14.74 5.51
C PRO A 171 0.21 15.00 4.35
N LYS A 172 0.72 15.32 3.16
CA LYS A 172 -0.09 15.51 1.95
C LYS A 172 -0.84 14.22 1.59
N TYR A 173 -0.21 13.07 1.84
CA TYR A 173 -0.76 11.73 1.59
C TYR A 173 -1.32 11.10 2.87
N LYS A 174 -1.68 11.93 3.87
CA LYS A 174 -2.31 11.49 5.12
C LYS A 174 -1.54 10.37 5.83
N THR A 175 -0.23 10.38 5.72
CA THR A 175 0.69 9.40 6.31
C THR A 175 1.57 10.08 7.37
N GLU A 176 1.87 9.35 8.44
CA GLU A 176 2.77 9.77 9.52
C GLU A 176 3.75 8.64 9.81
N PHE A 177 5.05 8.93 9.74
CA PHE A 177 6.08 8.02 10.21
C PHE A 177 6.19 8.08 11.73
N LEU A 178 6.29 6.92 12.35
CA LEU A 178 6.36 6.78 13.79
C LEU A 178 7.79 6.43 14.23
N PRO A 179 8.20 6.80 15.46
CA PRO A 179 9.46 6.34 16.00
C PRO A 179 9.45 4.80 16.12
N PRO A 180 10.63 4.15 16.03
CA PRO A 180 10.70 2.72 16.31
C PRO A 180 10.19 2.46 17.73
N PRO A 181 9.51 1.32 17.94
CA PRO A 181 9.01 0.97 19.29
C PRO A 181 10.17 0.94 20.27
N ASN A 182 9.96 1.50 21.46
CA ASN A 182 10.92 1.43 22.55
C ASN A 182 11.25 -0.05 22.81
N LYS A 183 12.55 -0.33 22.87
CA LYS A 183 13.07 -1.68 23.17
C LYS A 183 12.73 -2.07 24.61
#